data_e1693412b469a4ccc5bd981536bdf501
#
_entry.id   e1693412b469a4ccc5bd981536bdf501
#
_cell.length_a   1.000
_cell.length_b   1.000
_cell.length_c   1.000
_cell.angle_alpha   90.00
_cell.angle_beta   90.00
_cell.angle_gamma   90.00
#
_symmetry.space_group_name_H-M   'P 1'
#
loop_
_entity.id
_entity.type
_entity.pdbx_description
1 polymer ?
#
loop_
_entity_poly.entity_id
_entity_poly.type
_entity_poly.pdbx_seq_one_letter_code
_entity_poly.pdbx_strand_id
1 'polypeptide(L)'
;MQYMNKQIKKILIVLLCLVWVIGIGVIRYIHYQNSAIVICIDAGHGGYDTGAIAADGTYEKSLTLAYAKQIGTYLEASDENIRVVYTRTSDTVSWPSNVSKDLKARVQYTKDEEADYYLSIHFNSADASAYGYTAYVKCDDKASKAIYKTMAQNLSKSGWEYDRGIETTTNYPLYVVDNLSIPSMLVEVGFITNKNELQDLEQSTYRKTICKAIANAYISYIQKQSDD
;
A
#
# COMPACT_ATOMS: atom_id res chain seq x y z
N MET A 1 14.06 -29.18 -54.45
CA MET A 1 13.67 -28.59 -53.16
C MET A 1 14.35 -29.37 -52.03
N GLN A 2 15.64 -29.18 -51.85
CA GLN A 2 16.45 -30.03 -50.99
C GLN A 2 17.55 -29.26 -50.28
N TYR A 3 17.64 -29.47 -48.97
CA TYR A 3 18.65 -29.05 -48.01
C TYR A 3 18.67 -27.56 -47.63
N MET A 4 17.72 -27.21 -46.83
CA MET A 4 17.90 -26.03 -45.94
C MET A 4 19.20 -26.21 -45.17
N ASN A 5 20.13 -25.26 -45.32
CA ASN A 5 21.46 -25.30 -44.72
C ASN A 5 21.34 -25.57 -43.19
N LYS A 6 22.22 -26.44 -42.66
CA LYS A 6 22.26 -26.85 -41.25
C LYS A 6 22.27 -25.64 -40.28
N GLN A 7 22.85 -24.53 -40.72
CA GLN A 7 22.89 -23.27 -39.99
C GLN A 7 21.51 -22.60 -39.96
N ILE A 8 20.77 -22.56 -41.08
CA ILE A 8 19.42 -22.00 -41.15
C ILE A 8 18.46 -22.79 -40.26
N LYS A 9 18.56 -24.13 -40.20
CA LYS A 9 17.78 -24.97 -39.29
C LYS A 9 18.05 -24.63 -37.84
N LYS A 10 19.31 -24.43 -37.45
CA LYS A 10 19.68 -24.02 -36.08
C LYS A 10 19.11 -22.67 -35.73
N ILE A 11 19.19 -21.68 -36.63
CA ILE A 11 18.63 -20.34 -36.43
C ILE A 11 17.13 -20.43 -36.27
N LEU A 12 16.42 -21.19 -37.10
CA LEU A 12 14.96 -21.36 -36.97
C LEU A 12 14.56 -22.03 -35.65
N ILE A 13 15.31 -23.03 -35.18
CA ILE A 13 15.06 -23.67 -33.88
C ILE A 13 15.21 -22.62 -32.73
N VAL A 14 16.29 -21.83 -32.76
CA VAL A 14 16.53 -20.79 -31.75
C VAL A 14 15.42 -19.79 -31.77
N LEU A 15 14.99 -19.34 -32.94
CA LEU A 15 13.87 -18.38 -33.07
C LEU A 15 12.55 -18.96 -32.53
N LEU A 16 12.25 -20.23 -32.83
CA LEU A 16 11.07 -20.90 -32.29
C LEU A 16 11.13 -21.03 -30.78
N CYS A 17 12.29 -21.38 -30.22
CA CYS A 17 12.46 -21.40 -28.74
C CYS A 17 12.27 -20.03 -28.13
N LEU A 18 12.79 -18.96 -28.74
CA LEU A 18 12.58 -17.59 -28.26
C LEU A 18 11.10 -17.19 -28.28
N VAL A 19 10.38 -17.47 -29.38
CA VAL A 19 8.94 -17.22 -29.48
C VAL A 19 8.17 -17.99 -28.41
N TRP A 20 8.56 -19.23 -28.15
CA TRP A 20 7.92 -20.08 -27.13
C TRP A 20 8.13 -19.52 -25.72
N VAL A 21 9.38 -19.13 -25.40
CA VAL A 21 9.71 -18.49 -24.10
C VAL A 21 8.95 -17.18 -23.90
N ILE A 22 8.90 -16.33 -24.95
CA ILE A 22 8.13 -15.07 -24.90
C ILE A 22 6.63 -15.37 -24.72
N GLY A 23 6.09 -16.36 -25.45
CA GLY A 23 4.68 -16.77 -25.34
C GLY A 23 4.31 -17.22 -23.93
N ILE A 24 5.16 -18.05 -23.31
CA ILE A 24 4.95 -18.47 -21.91
C ILE A 24 5.00 -17.26 -20.98
N GLY A 25 5.97 -16.35 -21.17
CA GLY A 25 6.10 -15.15 -20.36
C GLY A 25 4.84 -14.28 -20.45
N VAL A 26 4.31 -14.07 -21.65
CA VAL A 26 3.08 -13.32 -21.87
C VAL A 26 1.86 -13.99 -21.22
N ILE A 27 1.71 -15.31 -21.37
CA ILE A 27 0.59 -16.05 -20.75
C ILE A 27 0.67 -15.96 -19.24
N ARG A 28 1.86 -16.14 -18.63
CA ARG A 28 2.04 -15.99 -17.17
C ARG A 28 1.75 -14.58 -16.71
N TYR A 29 2.19 -13.57 -17.46
CA TYR A 29 1.92 -12.16 -17.16
C TYR A 29 0.41 -11.86 -17.19
N ILE A 30 -0.31 -12.32 -18.24
CA ILE A 30 -1.77 -12.14 -18.34
C ILE A 30 -2.49 -12.88 -17.21
N HIS A 31 -2.06 -14.11 -16.90
CA HIS A 31 -2.63 -14.87 -15.79
C HIS A 31 -2.43 -14.14 -14.45
N TYR A 32 -1.22 -13.66 -14.19
CA TYR A 32 -0.89 -12.85 -13.01
C TYR A 32 -1.78 -11.60 -12.91
N GLN A 33 -1.94 -10.85 -13.99
CA GLN A 33 -2.80 -9.66 -14.00
C GLN A 33 -4.27 -9.98 -13.71
N ASN A 34 -4.75 -11.14 -14.12
CA ASN A 34 -6.16 -11.53 -13.99
C ASN A 34 -6.49 -12.27 -12.68
N SER A 35 -5.48 -12.79 -11.96
CA SER A 35 -5.66 -13.57 -10.74
C SER A 35 -4.97 -12.98 -9.51
N ALA A 36 -4.19 -11.92 -9.68
CA ALA A 36 -3.51 -11.28 -8.57
C ALA A 36 -4.51 -10.57 -7.65
N ILE A 37 -4.29 -10.69 -6.35
CA ILE A 37 -4.95 -9.87 -5.35
C ILE A 37 -4.35 -8.48 -5.39
N VAL A 38 -5.16 -7.48 -5.66
CA VAL A 38 -4.72 -6.10 -5.86
C VAL A 38 -4.89 -5.30 -4.57
N ILE A 39 -3.77 -4.77 -4.06
CA ILE A 39 -3.79 -3.88 -2.90
C ILE A 39 -3.45 -2.47 -3.37
N CYS A 40 -4.40 -1.54 -3.26
CA CYS A 40 -4.14 -0.12 -3.51
C CYS A 40 -3.58 0.53 -2.24
N ILE A 41 -2.33 0.97 -2.30
CA ILE A 41 -1.72 1.77 -1.23
C ILE A 41 -1.81 3.25 -1.59
N ASP A 42 -2.48 3.99 -0.75
CA ASP A 42 -2.63 5.43 -0.86
C ASP A 42 -1.62 6.13 0.05
N ALA A 43 -0.63 6.78 -0.55
CA ALA A 43 0.25 7.68 0.17
C ALA A 43 -0.47 9.01 0.36
N GLY A 44 -0.96 9.28 1.56
CA GLY A 44 -1.70 10.49 1.87
C GLY A 44 -0.97 11.77 1.46
N HIS A 45 -1.74 12.82 1.13
CA HIS A 45 -1.20 14.12 0.68
C HIS A 45 -0.41 14.01 -0.66
N GLY A 46 0.46 14.99 -0.95
CA GLY A 46 1.31 15.00 -2.13
C GLY A 46 1.12 16.24 -3.02
N GLY A 47 2.15 16.58 -3.79
CA GLY A 47 2.15 17.76 -4.64
C GLY A 47 1.89 19.05 -3.85
N TYR A 48 0.77 19.68 -4.11
CA TYR A 48 0.33 20.93 -3.46
C TYR A 48 -0.03 20.77 -1.97
N ASP A 49 -0.46 19.56 -1.57
CA ASP A 49 -0.86 19.24 -0.20
C ASP A 49 0.34 18.66 0.56
N THR A 50 0.84 19.41 1.51
CA THR A 50 1.97 19.02 2.35
C THR A 50 1.58 18.03 3.45
N GLY A 51 0.28 17.95 3.79
CA GLY A 51 -0.16 17.40 5.07
C GLY A 51 0.35 18.27 6.23
N ALA A 52 0.41 17.68 7.40
CA ALA A 52 1.00 18.30 8.58
C ALA A 52 2.49 18.60 8.35
N ILE A 53 2.98 19.64 9.03
CA ILE A 53 4.39 20.07 8.99
C ILE A 53 4.94 19.98 10.41
N ALA A 54 5.96 19.14 10.57
CA ALA A 54 6.65 19.01 11.85
C ALA A 54 7.47 20.27 12.19
N ALA A 55 7.87 20.39 13.46
CA ALA A 55 8.64 21.54 13.94
C ALA A 55 10.02 21.70 13.27
N ASP A 56 10.61 20.64 12.75
CA ASP A 56 11.87 20.63 12.00
C ASP A 56 11.70 20.88 10.49
N GLY A 57 10.46 21.03 10.02
CA GLY A 57 10.12 21.26 8.62
C GLY A 57 9.80 20.00 7.81
N THR A 58 9.81 18.82 8.43
CA THR A 58 9.41 17.57 7.76
C THR A 58 7.94 17.61 7.37
N TYR A 59 7.63 17.30 6.11
CA TYR A 59 6.28 17.23 5.59
C TYR A 59 5.72 15.82 5.74
N GLU A 60 4.47 15.71 6.18
CA GLU A 60 3.75 14.43 6.25
C GLU A 60 3.75 13.70 4.92
N LYS A 61 3.52 14.40 3.79
CA LYS A 61 3.54 13.81 2.44
C LYS A 61 4.81 13.03 2.11
N SER A 62 5.95 13.41 2.71
CA SER A 62 7.23 12.74 2.48
C SER A 62 7.30 11.42 3.22
N LEU A 63 6.82 11.39 4.46
CA LEU A 63 6.74 10.18 5.27
C LEU A 63 5.72 9.20 4.69
N THR A 64 4.51 9.67 4.34
CA THR A 64 3.46 8.81 3.78
C THR A 64 3.94 8.10 2.52
N LEU A 65 4.65 8.81 1.62
CA LEU A 65 5.23 8.21 0.41
C LEU A 65 6.29 7.16 0.74
N ALA A 66 7.18 7.47 1.69
CA ALA A 66 8.26 6.56 2.07
C ALA A 66 7.71 5.26 2.69
N TYR A 67 6.69 5.38 3.55
CA TYR A 67 6.02 4.24 4.19
C TYR A 67 5.21 3.43 3.20
N ALA A 68 4.39 4.07 2.37
CA ALA A 68 3.60 3.40 1.33
C ALA A 68 4.48 2.53 0.42
N LYS A 69 5.58 3.07 -0.09
CA LYS A 69 6.53 2.32 -0.94
C LYS A 69 7.18 1.16 -0.20
N GLN A 70 7.56 1.35 1.06
CA GLN A 70 8.19 0.30 1.85
C GLN A 70 7.21 -0.83 2.18
N ILE A 71 5.95 -0.51 2.49
CA ILE A 71 4.88 -1.50 2.72
C ILE A 71 4.65 -2.32 1.45
N GLY A 72 4.50 -1.66 0.30
CA GLY A 72 4.29 -2.34 -0.95
C GLY A 72 5.44 -3.26 -1.33
N THR A 73 6.69 -2.85 -1.09
CA THR A 73 7.86 -3.73 -1.28
C THR A 73 7.76 -5.02 -0.48
N TYR A 74 7.24 -4.97 0.77
CA TYR A 74 7.08 -6.18 1.58
C TYR A 74 5.90 -7.04 1.13
N LEU A 75 4.81 -6.43 0.67
CA LEU A 75 3.66 -7.15 0.14
C LEU A 75 4.03 -7.95 -1.12
N GLU A 76 4.62 -7.28 -2.11
CA GLU A 76 5.02 -7.91 -3.39
C GLU A 76 6.12 -8.97 -3.21
N ALA A 77 7.02 -8.77 -2.24
CA ALA A 77 8.08 -9.75 -1.94
C ALA A 77 7.57 -11.01 -1.23
N SER A 78 6.36 -10.99 -0.66
CA SER A 78 5.82 -12.08 0.15
C SER A 78 5.05 -13.12 -0.64
N ASP A 79 4.39 -12.71 -1.72
CA ASP A 79 3.56 -13.58 -2.55
C ASP A 79 3.51 -13.03 -3.98
N GLU A 80 3.83 -13.87 -4.96
CA GLU A 80 3.78 -13.51 -6.38
C GLU A 80 2.34 -13.24 -6.88
N ASN A 81 1.33 -13.62 -6.12
CA ASN A 81 -0.07 -13.33 -6.43
C ASN A 81 -0.57 -11.99 -5.84
N ILE A 82 0.26 -11.26 -5.12
CA ILE A 82 -0.07 -9.91 -4.64
C ILE A 82 0.49 -8.86 -5.61
N ARG A 83 -0.38 -8.03 -6.16
CA ARG A 83 -0.03 -6.85 -6.96
C ARG A 83 -0.33 -5.59 -6.16
N VAL A 84 0.66 -4.72 -6.05
CA VAL A 84 0.48 -3.43 -5.38
C VAL A 84 0.36 -2.31 -6.40
N VAL A 85 -0.65 -1.48 -6.23
CA VAL A 85 -0.84 -0.24 -6.98
C VAL A 85 -0.81 0.95 -6.02
N TYR A 86 -0.35 2.09 -6.50
CA TYR A 86 -0.15 3.27 -5.65
C TYR A 86 -0.89 4.45 -6.23
N THR A 87 -1.63 5.18 -5.41
CA THR A 87 -2.25 6.44 -5.82
C THR A 87 -1.21 7.44 -6.30
N ARG A 88 -0.01 7.42 -5.73
CA ARG A 88 1.17 8.16 -6.18
C ARG A 88 2.47 7.43 -5.85
N THR A 89 3.47 7.57 -6.69
CA THR A 89 4.81 7.01 -6.51
C THR A 89 5.91 8.06 -6.36
N SER A 90 5.52 9.34 -6.43
CA SER A 90 6.40 10.51 -6.26
C SER A 90 5.64 11.63 -5.56
N ASP A 91 6.28 12.79 -5.37
CA ASP A 91 5.59 13.99 -4.89
C ASP A 91 4.69 14.64 -5.96
N THR A 92 4.90 14.32 -7.23
CA THR A 92 4.03 14.79 -8.31
C THR A 92 2.71 14.02 -8.32
N VAL A 93 1.60 14.76 -8.32
CA VAL A 93 0.24 14.21 -8.43
C VAL A 93 -0.40 14.64 -9.75
N SER A 94 -1.19 13.77 -10.36
CA SER A 94 -1.82 14.02 -11.66
C SER A 94 -3.22 14.67 -11.56
N TRP A 95 -3.74 14.83 -10.37
CA TRP A 95 -5.05 15.43 -10.11
C TRP A 95 -4.98 16.92 -9.75
N PRO A 96 -6.10 17.66 -9.86
CA PRO A 96 -6.14 19.09 -9.56
C PRO A 96 -5.84 19.43 -8.10
N SER A 97 -5.22 20.59 -7.88
CA SER A 97 -4.90 21.15 -6.55
C SER A 97 -6.17 21.62 -5.80
N ASN A 98 -7.00 20.65 -5.45
CA ASN A 98 -8.27 20.87 -4.74
C ASN A 98 -8.61 19.62 -3.93
N VAL A 99 -8.75 19.75 -2.62
CA VAL A 99 -8.98 18.62 -1.68
C VAL A 99 -10.11 17.70 -2.13
N SER A 100 -11.27 18.22 -2.49
CA SER A 100 -12.41 17.38 -2.92
C SER A 100 -12.12 16.60 -4.20
N LYS A 101 -11.42 17.20 -5.16
CA LYS A 101 -11.04 16.53 -6.43
C LYS A 101 -9.92 15.52 -6.20
N ASP A 102 -8.98 15.82 -5.34
CA ASP A 102 -7.92 14.95 -4.91
C ASP A 102 -8.49 13.65 -4.30
N LEU A 103 -9.30 13.77 -3.25
CA LEU A 103 -9.93 12.62 -2.60
C LEU A 103 -10.76 11.77 -3.59
N LYS A 104 -11.49 12.41 -4.51
CA LYS A 104 -12.23 11.72 -5.58
C LYS A 104 -11.31 10.98 -6.54
N ALA A 105 -10.18 11.58 -6.91
CA ALA A 105 -9.20 10.97 -7.80
C ALA A 105 -8.57 9.71 -7.18
N ARG A 106 -8.26 9.73 -5.88
CA ARG A 106 -7.75 8.55 -5.15
C ARG A 106 -8.75 7.40 -5.15
N VAL A 107 -10.02 7.69 -4.84
CA VAL A 107 -11.11 6.70 -4.88
C VAL A 107 -11.31 6.17 -6.29
N GLN A 108 -11.31 7.04 -7.32
CA GLN A 108 -11.48 6.63 -8.70
C GLN A 108 -10.33 5.76 -9.18
N TYR A 109 -9.08 6.16 -8.90
CA TYR A 109 -7.90 5.36 -9.21
C TYR A 109 -7.99 3.95 -8.59
N THR A 110 -8.38 3.86 -7.32
CA THR A 110 -8.54 2.57 -6.63
C THR A 110 -9.55 1.66 -7.33
N LYS A 111 -10.66 2.26 -7.82
CA LYS A 111 -11.70 1.53 -8.58
C LYS A 111 -11.22 1.12 -9.97
N ASP A 112 -10.51 2.00 -10.67
CA ASP A 112 -10.00 1.76 -12.03
C ASP A 112 -8.93 0.66 -12.05
N GLU A 113 -8.16 0.52 -10.95
CA GLU A 113 -7.19 -0.55 -10.75
C GLU A 113 -7.82 -1.87 -10.27
N GLU A 114 -9.15 -1.90 -10.09
CA GLU A 114 -9.91 -3.06 -9.60
C GLU A 114 -9.31 -3.63 -8.30
N ALA A 115 -8.98 -2.73 -7.35
CA ALA A 115 -8.35 -3.13 -6.10
C ALA A 115 -9.28 -3.96 -5.21
N ASP A 116 -8.73 -5.00 -4.58
CA ASP A 116 -9.41 -5.85 -3.59
C ASP A 116 -9.32 -5.27 -2.17
N TYR A 117 -8.25 -4.52 -1.90
CA TYR A 117 -7.99 -3.86 -0.61
C TYR A 117 -7.48 -2.44 -0.82
N TYR A 118 -7.83 -1.56 0.11
CA TYR A 118 -7.32 -0.18 0.15
C TYR A 118 -6.67 0.11 1.50
N LEU A 119 -5.43 0.64 1.45
CA LEU A 119 -4.67 1.07 2.62
C LEU A 119 -4.16 2.49 2.41
N SER A 120 -4.70 3.45 3.16
CA SER A 120 -4.19 4.82 3.19
C SER A 120 -3.22 5.02 4.35
N ILE A 121 -2.09 5.65 4.09
CA ILE A 121 -1.03 5.91 5.07
C ILE A 121 -0.96 7.40 5.37
N HIS A 122 -1.08 7.74 6.64
CA HIS A 122 -1.03 9.08 7.19
C HIS A 122 -0.19 9.14 8.46
N PHE A 123 0.10 10.37 8.91
CA PHE A 123 0.72 10.67 10.20
C PHE A 123 -0.07 11.75 10.91
N ASN A 124 -0.49 11.45 12.11
CA ASN A 124 -1.35 12.30 12.91
C ASN A 124 -0.65 13.59 13.35
N SER A 125 -1.46 14.59 13.66
CA SER A 125 -1.01 15.89 14.16
C SER A 125 -1.93 16.37 15.29
N ALA A 126 -1.34 16.62 16.45
CA ALA A 126 -2.05 17.12 17.62
C ALA A 126 -1.07 17.86 18.55
N ASP A 127 -1.41 17.94 19.85
CA ASP A 127 -0.48 18.40 20.87
C ASP A 127 0.84 17.62 20.83
N ALA A 128 1.96 18.28 21.08
CA ALA A 128 3.28 17.70 21.01
C ALA A 128 3.54 16.52 21.98
N SER A 129 2.67 16.31 22.96
CA SER A 129 2.70 15.17 23.87
C SER A 129 1.90 13.96 23.34
N ALA A 130 1.08 14.13 22.31
CA ALA A 130 0.34 13.03 21.70
C ALA A 130 1.28 12.08 20.95
N TYR A 131 1.02 10.76 21.06
CA TYR A 131 1.84 9.72 20.42
C TYR A 131 1.01 8.46 20.17
N GLY A 132 1.52 7.57 19.35
CA GLY A 132 0.91 6.29 19.02
C GLY A 132 0.13 6.27 17.72
N TYR A 133 -0.26 5.08 17.28
CA TYR A 133 -0.95 4.86 16.02
C TYR A 133 -2.46 4.63 16.22
N THR A 134 -3.24 4.98 15.20
CA THR A 134 -4.69 4.79 15.13
C THR A 134 -5.06 4.32 13.74
N ALA A 135 -6.14 3.54 13.60
CA ALA A 135 -6.71 3.26 12.29
C ALA A 135 -8.18 3.67 12.21
N TYR A 136 -8.63 3.99 11.00
CA TYR A 136 -9.99 4.35 10.67
C TYR A 136 -10.56 3.40 9.64
N VAL A 137 -11.74 2.81 9.92
CA VAL A 137 -12.42 1.86 9.04
C VAL A 137 -13.93 2.12 9.03
N LYS A 138 -14.65 1.56 8.07
CA LYS A 138 -16.12 1.54 8.13
C LYS A 138 -16.60 0.65 9.28
N CYS A 139 -17.74 1.00 9.88
CA CYS A 139 -18.26 0.29 11.06
C CYS A 139 -18.61 -1.19 10.79
N ASP A 140 -18.94 -1.53 9.56
CA ASP A 140 -19.30 -2.89 9.11
C ASP A 140 -18.16 -3.63 8.41
N ASP A 141 -16.98 -3.01 8.22
CA ASP A 141 -15.81 -3.61 7.58
C ASP A 141 -15.10 -4.60 8.52
N LYS A 142 -15.57 -5.84 8.49
CA LYS A 142 -15.00 -6.93 9.30
C LYS A 142 -13.58 -7.29 8.87
N ALA A 143 -13.28 -7.20 7.57
CA ALA A 143 -11.98 -7.55 7.02
C ALA A 143 -10.91 -6.58 7.52
N SER A 144 -11.11 -5.27 7.34
CA SER A 144 -10.16 -4.26 7.83
C SER A 144 -9.99 -4.31 9.35
N LYS A 145 -11.07 -4.59 10.12
CA LYS A 145 -10.95 -4.80 11.57
C LYS A 145 -10.10 -6.01 11.95
N ALA A 146 -10.20 -7.12 11.19
CA ALA A 146 -9.37 -8.30 11.41
C ALA A 146 -7.90 -8.05 11.04
N ILE A 147 -7.66 -7.35 9.94
CA ILE A 147 -6.31 -6.91 9.51
C ILE A 147 -5.71 -6.00 10.58
N TYR A 148 -6.46 -5.00 11.06
CA TYR A 148 -5.99 -4.11 12.13
C TYR A 148 -5.59 -4.88 13.39
N LYS A 149 -6.41 -5.82 13.84
CA LYS A 149 -6.10 -6.64 15.03
C LYS A 149 -4.75 -7.35 14.88
N THR A 150 -4.47 -7.92 13.70
CA THR A 150 -3.19 -8.59 13.42
C THR A 150 -2.06 -7.56 13.32
N MET A 151 -2.30 -6.40 12.71
CA MET A 151 -1.35 -5.29 12.62
C MET A 151 -0.93 -4.81 14.02
N ALA A 152 -1.88 -4.56 14.91
CA ALA A 152 -1.61 -4.13 16.29
C ALA A 152 -0.75 -5.15 17.07
N GLN A 153 -1.05 -6.44 16.91
CA GLN A 153 -0.23 -7.51 17.49
C GLN A 153 1.19 -7.53 16.94
N ASN A 154 1.36 -7.33 15.64
CA ASN A 154 2.67 -7.29 14.99
C ASN A 154 3.47 -6.06 15.41
N LEU A 155 2.82 -4.88 15.49
CA LEU A 155 3.44 -3.64 15.94
C LEU A 155 3.92 -3.75 17.39
N SER A 156 3.07 -4.24 18.29
CA SER A 156 3.45 -4.47 19.69
C SER A 156 4.65 -5.40 19.82
N LYS A 157 4.66 -6.54 19.09
CA LYS A 157 5.81 -7.47 19.07
C LYS A 157 7.09 -6.84 18.53
N SER A 158 6.96 -5.80 17.73
CA SER A 158 8.10 -5.08 17.14
C SER A 158 8.59 -3.89 17.97
N GLY A 159 7.96 -3.62 19.10
CA GLY A 159 8.31 -2.52 19.99
C GLY A 159 7.61 -1.20 19.64
N TRP A 160 6.65 -1.19 18.70
CA TRP A 160 5.78 -0.04 18.41
C TRP A 160 4.45 -0.23 19.13
N GLU A 161 4.39 0.11 20.43
CA GLU A 161 3.40 -0.41 21.37
C GLU A 161 2.18 0.50 21.62
N TYR A 162 2.24 1.76 21.22
CA TYR A 162 1.23 2.74 21.59
C TYR A 162 0.01 2.68 20.66
N ASP A 163 -0.79 1.63 20.85
CA ASP A 163 -2.05 1.41 20.15
C ASP A 163 -3.15 2.32 20.73
N ARG A 164 -3.61 3.29 19.96
CA ARG A 164 -4.73 4.18 20.30
C ARG A 164 -6.09 3.59 19.91
N GLY A 165 -6.09 2.43 19.28
CA GLY A 165 -7.28 1.72 18.87
C GLY A 165 -7.73 1.99 17.45
N ILE A 166 -8.87 1.44 17.13
CA ILE A 166 -9.54 1.57 15.85
C ILE A 166 -10.77 2.48 16.00
N GLU A 167 -10.89 3.44 15.12
CA GLU A 167 -12.02 4.35 15.03
C GLU A 167 -12.89 4.00 13.82
N THR A 168 -14.15 4.38 13.89
CA THR A 168 -15.05 4.18 12.76
C THR A 168 -15.35 5.48 12.04
N THR A 169 -15.46 5.41 10.72
CA THR A 169 -15.82 6.56 9.88
C THR A 169 -17.24 7.06 10.12
N THR A 170 -18.04 6.35 10.89
CA THR A 170 -19.32 6.86 11.41
C THR A 170 -19.12 8.08 12.31
N ASN A 171 -18.09 8.06 13.14
CA ASN A 171 -17.74 9.16 14.04
C ASN A 171 -16.80 10.19 13.38
N TYR A 172 -15.96 9.71 12.47
CA TYR A 172 -14.92 10.47 11.77
C TYR A 172 -14.99 10.21 10.26
N PRO A 173 -15.94 10.84 9.52
CA PRO A 173 -16.12 10.56 8.09
C PRO A 173 -14.85 10.81 7.28
N LEU A 174 -14.41 9.79 6.54
CA LEU A 174 -13.23 9.84 5.69
C LEU A 174 -13.60 9.44 4.26
N TYR A 175 -13.57 10.43 3.36
CA TYR A 175 -14.04 10.24 1.98
C TYR A 175 -13.41 9.03 1.28
N VAL A 176 -12.11 8.84 1.42
CA VAL A 176 -11.36 7.75 0.76
C VAL A 176 -11.70 6.36 1.31
N VAL A 177 -12.14 6.27 2.57
CA VAL A 177 -12.58 5.00 3.17
C VAL A 177 -14.06 4.76 2.87
N ASP A 178 -14.91 5.80 3.00
CA ASP A 178 -16.36 5.67 2.92
C ASP A 178 -16.87 5.40 1.49
N ASN A 179 -16.14 5.86 0.47
CA ASN A 179 -16.57 5.77 -0.93
C ASN A 179 -16.00 4.57 -1.71
N LEU A 180 -15.43 3.59 -1.00
CA LEU A 180 -14.98 2.32 -1.53
C LEU A 180 -15.87 1.18 -0.99
N SER A 181 -16.21 0.21 -1.84
CA SER A 181 -16.99 -0.98 -1.44
C SER A 181 -16.12 -2.13 -0.94
N ILE A 182 -14.82 -2.05 -1.13
CA ILE A 182 -13.80 -3.02 -0.70
C ILE A 182 -13.37 -2.77 0.76
N PRO A 183 -12.72 -3.73 1.43
CA PRO A 183 -12.05 -3.50 2.70
C PRO A 183 -11.08 -2.32 2.61
N SER A 184 -11.29 -1.31 3.47
CA SER A 184 -10.61 -0.03 3.36
C SER A 184 -10.22 0.49 4.74
N MET A 185 -8.93 0.80 4.90
CA MET A 185 -8.38 1.30 6.17
C MET A 185 -7.46 2.49 5.92
N LEU A 186 -7.62 3.53 6.73
CA LEU A 186 -6.63 4.60 6.86
C LEU A 186 -5.87 4.39 8.18
N VAL A 187 -4.55 4.44 8.12
CA VAL A 187 -3.67 4.28 9.29
C VAL A 187 -2.90 5.56 9.53
N GLU A 188 -3.09 6.13 10.69
CA GLU A 188 -2.24 7.15 11.29
C GLU A 188 -1.10 6.44 12.03
N VAL A 189 0.08 6.38 11.44
CA VAL A 189 1.19 5.55 11.93
C VAL A 189 1.79 6.06 13.22
N GLY A 190 1.72 7.37 13.46
CA GLY A 190 2.22 8.06 14.65
C GLY A 190 2.00 9.56 14.51
N PHE A 191 2.45 10.36 15.47
CA PHE A 191 2.27 11.80 15.49
C PHE A 191 3.52 12.54 14.99
N ILE A 192 3.40 13.20 13.85
CA ILE A 192 4.48 14.02 13.28
C ILE A 192 4.81 15.25 14.16
N THR A 193 3.88 15.69 15.01
CA THR A 193 4.05 16.80 15.96
C THR A 193 4.79 16.41 17.23
N ASN A 194 4.92 15.13 17.54
CA ASN A 194 5.73 14.65 18.65
C ASN A 194 7.18 14.45 18.20
N LYS A 195 8.09 15.25 18.73
CA LYS A 195 9.51 15.25 18.31
C LYS A 195 10.18 13.88 18.48
N ASN A 196 9.91 13.17 19.56
CA ASN A 196 10.55 11.88 19.83
C ASN A 196 10.00 10.81 18.87
N GLU A 197 8.69 10.78 18.68
CA GLU A 197 8.06 9.84 17.77
C GLU A 197 8.46 10.11 16.32
N LEU A 198 8.52 11.39 15.89
CA LEU A 198 9.02 11.78 14.57
C LEU A 198 10.46 11.28 14.35
N GLN A 199 11.34 11.46 15.32
CA GLN A 199 12.71 10.98 15.22
C GLN A 199 12.78 9.46 14.97
N ASP A 200 11.92 8.69 15.62
CA ASP A 200 11.81 7.25 15.40
C ASP A 200 11.20 6.92 14.02
N LEU A 201 10.14 7.62 13.63
CA LEU A 201 9.47 7.44 12.34
C LEU A 201 10.36 7.74 11.12
N GLU A 202 11.31 8.66 11.27
CA GLU A 202 12.30 9.00 10.24
C GLU A 202 13.42 7.96 10.13
N GLN A 203 13.71 7.22 11.20
CA GLN A 203 14.74 6.21 11.18
C GLN A 203 14.38 5.03 10.28
N SER A 204 15.29 4.68 9.38
CA SER A 204 15.07 3.57 8.43
C SER A 204 14.79 2.24 9.11
N THR A 205 15.34 2.00 10.30
CA THR A 205 15.14 0.77 11.08
C THR A 205 13.72 0.67 11.59
N TYR A 206 13.21 1.71 12.25
CA TYR A 206 11.82 1.75 12.72
C TYR A 206 10.83 1.69 11.57
N ARG A 207 11.05 2.48 10.51
CA ARG A 207 10.21 2.44 9.31
C ARG A 207 10.11 1.04 8.72
N LYS A 208 11.24 0.34 8.53
CA LYS A 208 11.23 -1.04 8.02
C LYS A 208 10.43 -1.97 8.92
N THR A 209 10.61 -1.86 10.22
CA THR A 209 9.93 -2.69 11.22
C THR A 209 8.43 -2.46 11.21
N ILE A 210 7.99 -1.20 11.26
CA ILE A 210 6.57 -0.80 11.22
C ILE A 210 5.93 -1.22 9.89
N CYS A 211 6.56 -0.90 8.76
CA CYS A 211 6.04 -1.25 7.44
C CYS A 211 5.91 -2.77 7.25
N LYS A 212 6.86 -3.56 7.77
CA LYS A 212 6.79 -5.02 7.74
C LYS A 212 5.66 -5.55 8.62
N ALA A 213 5.42 -4.95 9.79
CA ALA A 213 4.32 -5.33 10.67
C ALA A 213 2.95 -5.09 10.00
N ILE A 214 2.79 -3.96 9.32
CA ILE A 214 1.58 -3.60 8.56
C ILE A 214 1.40 -4.58 7.38
N ALA A 215 2.44 -4.78 6.56
CA ALA A 215 2.37 -5.69 5.41
C ALA A 215 2.01 -7.11 5.82
N ASN A 216 2.65 -7.65 6.85
CA ASN A 216 2.39 -9.00 7.36
C ASN A 216 0.94 -9.18 7.86
N ALA A 217 0.26 -8.13 8.29
CA ALA A 217 -1.14 -8.21 8.68
C ALA A 217 -2.05 -8.48 7.47
N TYR A 218 -1.81 -7.80 6.36
CA TYR A 218 -2.51 -8.06 5.09
C TYR A 218 -2.21 -9.45 4.56
N ILE A 219 -0.93 -9.84 4.50
CA ILE A 219 -0.48 -11.15 4.03
C ILE A 219 -1.18 -12.27 4.82
N SER A 220 -1.14 -12.19 6.15
CA SER A 220 -1.75 -13.19 7.01
C SER A 220 -3.27 -13.27 6.84
N TYR A 221 -3.93 -12.14 6.60
CA TYR A 221 -5.37 -12.12 6.33
C TYR A 221 -5.69 -12.76 4.98
N ILE A 222 -4.97 -12.38 3.94
CA ILE A 222 -5.17 -12.88 2.56
C ILE A 222 -4.94 -14.40 2.51
N GLN A 223 -3.84 -14.89 3.07
CA GLN A 223 -3.53 -16.32 3.10
C GLN A 223 -4.63 -17.13 3.77
N LYS A 224 -5.16 -16.63 4.90
CA LYS A 224 -6.26 -17.30 5.59
C LYS A 224 -7.54 -17.37 4.76
N GLN A 225 -7.84 -16.35 3.92
CA GLN A 225 -9.01 -16.39 3.02
C GLN A 225 -8.83 -17.38 1.86
N SER A 226 -7.59 -17.72 1.50
CA SER A 226 -7.29 -18.66 0.42
C SER A 226 -7.36 -20.12 0.89
N ASP A 227 -7.28 -20.36 2.20
CA ASP A 227 -7.31 -21.70 2.82
C ASP A 227 -8.74 -22.14 3.24
N ASP A 228 -9.71 -21.21 3.27
CA ASP A 228 -11.13 -21.44 3.60
C ASP A 228 -11.96 -21.61 2.31
#